data_7f200d09ed9f8c28f33d88d127c7017a
#
_entry.id   7f200d09ed9f8c28f33d88d127c7017a
#
_cell.length_a   1.000
_cell.length_b   1.000
_cell.length_c   1.000
_cell.angle_alpha   90.00
_cell.angle_beta   90.00
_cell.angle_gamma   90.00
#
_symmetry.space_group_name_H-M   'P 1'
#
loop_
_entity.id
_entity.type
_entity.pdbx_description
1 polymer ?
#
loop_
_entity_poly.entity_id
_entity_poly.type
_entity_poly.pdbx_seq_one_letter_code
_entity_poly.pdbx_strand_id
1 'polypeptide(L)'
;NKIVHIEHRDYIGGRYSVLSEVGMIPAYFMGLNVNSFRKSLLSFFKSKQKLLLFENIIKLSHIYNLKKIKSIIFLNYVPQLNYFLYWYQQLIAESLGKQGKGVLPIVSPAPRDHHSLLQLYLDGPQDKLIYIFSSSSSKKIKIKKNIFGKLFKFAENRQLSEVIESQKKALVKVLKKKKIPFKEFKINKFNEEVLGELFSYFMLETALVG
;
A
#
# COMPACT_ATOMS: atom_id res chain seq x y z
N ASN A 1 -25.92 -4.13 -34.67
CA ASN A 1 -24.98 -3.43 -33.76
C ASN A 1 -23.60 -4.03 -33.94
N LYS A 2 -22.64 -3.23 -34.42
CA LYS A 2 -21.22 -3.66 -34.46
C LYS A 2 -20.68 -3.61 -33.02
N ILE A 3 -20.37 -4.76 -32.45
CA ILE A 3 -19.68 -4.86 -31.18
C ILE A 3 -18.19 -4.59 -31.46
N VAL A 4 -17.62 -3.60 -30.79
CA VAL A 4 -16.18 -3.35 -30.84
C VAL A 4 -15.49 -4.38 -29.99
N HIS A 5 -14.68 -5.21 -30.62
CA HIS A 5 -13.85 -6.21 -29.96
C HIS A 5 -12.43 -5.62 -29.75
N ILE A 6 -11.97 -5.68 -28.49
CA ILE A 6 -10.60 -5.27 -28.12
C ILE A 6 -9.89 -6.51 -27.60
N GLU A 7 -8.81 -6.87 -28.25
CA GLU A 7 -8.01 -8.05 -27.93
C GLU A 7 -7.29 -7.86 -26.58
N HIS A 8 -7.42 -8.83 -25.68
CA HIS A 8 -6.61 -8.94 -24.47
C HIS A 8 -5.49 -9.97 -24.69
N ARG A 9 -4.29 -9.65 -24.23
CA ARG A 9 -3.13 -10.52 -24.39
C ARG A 9 -3.21 -11.71 -23.41
N ASP A 10 -3.15 -12.94 -23.93
CA ASP A 10 -3.30 -14.16 -23.14
C ASP A 10 -2.27 -14.33 -22.02
N TYR A 11 -1.08 -13.76 -22.20
CA TYR A 11 -0.01 -13.80 -21.19
C TYR A 11 -0.20 -12.81 -20.03
N ILE A 12 -1.18 -11.90 -20.10
CA ILE A 12 -1.48 -10.96 -19.02
C ILE A 12 -2.55 -11.55 -18.12
N GLY A 13 -2.16 -12.11 -16.98
CA GLY A 13 -3.10 -12.60 -16.00
C GLY A 13 -3.94 -11.47 -15.39
N GLY A 14 -5.20 -11.77 -14.98
CA GLY A 14 -6.17 -10.78 -14.51
C GLY A 14 -5.66 -9.82 -13.44
N ARG A 15 -4.93 -10.32 -12.44
CA ARG A 15 -4.36 -9.48 -11.36
C ARG A 15 -3.27 -8.51 -11.83
N TYR A 16 -2.67 -8.73 -13.00
CA TYR A 16 -1.70 -7.84 -13.65
C TYR A 16 -2.31 -6.94 -14.72
N SER A 17 -3.61 -7.09 -15.02
CA SER A 17 -4.27 -6.39 -16.15
C SER A 17 -4.71 -4.96 -15.84
N VAL A 18 -4.49 -4.45 -14.64
CA VAL A 18 -4.94 -3.12 -14.21
C VAL A 18 -4.42 -1.98 -15.10
N LEU A 19 -3.22 -2.10 -15.66
CA LEU A 19 -2.62 -1.13 -16.58
C LEU A 19 -2.75 -1.53 -18.06
N SER A 20 -3.43 -2.63 -18.37
CA SER A 20 -3.80 -3.03 -19.73
C SER A 20 -5.15 -2.40 -20.14
N GLU A 21 -5.65 -2.78 -21.32
CA GLU A 21 -6.97 -2.36 -21.82
C GLU A 21 -8.11 -2.68 -20.84
N VAL A 22 -8.01 -3.79 -20.08
CA VAL A 22 -9.01 -4.23 -19.11
C VAL A 22 -9.23 -3.18 -17.99
N GLY A 23 -8.17 -2.57 -17.48
CA GLY A 23 -8.28 -1.51 -16.48
C GLY A 23 -8.37 -0.12 -17.10
N MET A 24 -7.71 0.13 -18.23
CA MET A 24 -7.59 1.47 -18.80
C MET A 24 -8.84 1.93 -19.57
N ILE A 25 -9.61 1.02 -20.16
CA ILE A 25 -10.87 1.37 -20.83
C ILE A 25 -11.91 1.88 -19.83
N PRO A 26 -12.22 1.17 -18.73
CA PRO A 26 -13.09 1.72 -17.69
C PRO A 26 -12.56 3.04 -17.10
N ALA A 27 -11.25 3.14 -16.87
CA ALA A 27 -10.64 4.38 -16.36
C ALA A 27 -10.87 5.56 -17.32
N TYR A 28 -10.72 5.35 -18.63
CA TYR A 28 -11.02 6.34 -19.64
C TYR A 28 -12.48 6.79 -19.63
N PHE A 29 -13.43 5.85 -19.55
CA PHE A 29 -14.85 6.18 -19.48
C PHE A 29 -15.24 6.90 -18.17
N MET A 30 -14.48 6.70 -17.10
CA MET A 30 -14.62 7.48 -15.86
C MET A 30 -13.96 8.87 -15.92
N GLY A 31 -13.38 9.25 -17.07
CA GLY A 31 -12.73 10.55 -17.26
C GLY A 31 -11.32 10.67 -16.69
N LEU A 32 -10.68 9.56 -16.35
CA LEU A 32 -9.33 9.54 -15.82
C LEU A 32 -8.28 9.67 -16.94
N ASN A 33 -7.14 10.26 -16.63
CA ASN A 33 -6.04 10.42 -17.58
C ASN A 33 -5.22 9.13 -17.68
N VAL A 34 -5.60 8.26 -18.63
CA VAL A 34 -4.95 6.96 -18.89
C VAL A 34 -3.46 7.10 -19.21
N ASN A 35 -3.06 8.16 -19.95
CA ASN A 35 -1.66 8.39 -20.27
C ASN A 35 -0.82 8.66 -19.01
N SER A 36 -1.38 9.42 -18.07
CA SER A 36 -0.73 9.67 -16.77
C SER A 36 -0.56 8.39 -15.95
N PHE A 37 -1.56 7.49 -15.95
CA PHE A 37 -1.43 6.19 -15.29
C PHE A 37 -0.29 5.34 -15.85
N ARG A 38 -0.14 5.31 -17.18
CA ARG A 38 0.83 4.43 -17.84
C ARG A 38 2.24 4.98 -17.93
N LYS A 39 2.40 6.31 -17.82
CA LYS A 39 3.70 7.01 -17.94
C LYS A 39 4.73 6.47 -16.95
N SER A 40 4.31 6.15 -15.74
CA SER A 40 5.19 5.75 -14.63
C SER A 40 5.85 4.39 -14.86
N LEU A 41 5.19 3.45 -15.55
CA LEU A 41 5.76 2.12 -15.80
C LEU A 41 7.11 2.22 -16.53
N LEU A 42 7.20 3.07 -17.54
CA LEU A 42 8.44 3.27 -18.30
C LEU A 42 9.51 4.02 -17.50
N SER A 43 9.12 4.89 -16.56
CA SER A 43 10.05 5.66 -15.74
C SER A 43 10.83 4.78 -14.76
N PHE A 44 10.22 3.72 -14.22
CA PHE A 44 10.90 2.76 -13.33
C PHE A 44 12.10 2.09 -13.98
N PHE A 45 12.06 1.83 -15.29
CA PHE A 45 13.17 1.20 -15.99
C PHE A 45 14.32 2.15 -16.33
N LYS A 46 14.09 3.48 -16.28
CA LYS A 46 15.04 4.51 -16.73
C LYS A 46 15.66 5.34 -15.62
N SER A 47 15.26 5.19 -14.36
CA SER A 47 15.61 6.11 -13.26
C SER A 47 16.37 5.46 -12.10
N LYS A 48 16.85 6.32 -11.16
CA LYS A 48 17.40 5.88 -9.86
C LYS A 48 16.39 5.05 -9.05
N GLN A 49 15.10 5.16 -9.33
CA GLN A 49 14.03 4.34 -8.71
C GLN A 49 14.21 2.85 -9.01
N LYS A 50 14.82 2.50 -10.15
CA LYS A 50 15.18 1.11 -10.47
C LYS A 50 16.11 0.50 -9.42
N LEU A 51 17.16 1.20 -9.01
CA LEU A 51 18.11 0.71 -7.99
C LEU A 51 17.41 0.48 -6.65
N LEU A 52 16.58 1.43 -6.21
CA LEU A 52 15.80 1.30 -4.98
C LEU A 52 14.81 0.14 -5.03
N LEU A 53 14.18 -0.09 -6.18
CA LEU A 53 13.30 -1.23 -6.38
C LEU A 53 14.08 -2.55 -6.25
N PHE A 54 15.21 -2.68 -6.94
CA PHE A 54 16.03 -3.90 -6.88
C PHE A 54 16.59 -4.17 -5.47
N GLU A 55 17.08 -3.16 -4.77
CA GLU A 55 17.50 -3.33 -3.36
C GLU A 55 16.37 -3.83 -2.48
N ASN A 56 15.16 -3.29 -2.66
CA ASN A 56 13.99 -3.73 -1.91
C ASN A 56 13.61 -5.17 -2.24
N ILE A 57 13.65 -5.55 -3.52
CA ILE A 57 13.36 -6.91 -3.98
C ILE A 57 14.35 -7.91 -3.36
N ILE A 58 15.65 -7.60 -3.39
CA ILE A 58 16.67 -8.46 -2.77
C ILE A 58 16.39 -8.66 -1.28
N LYS A 59 16.08 -7.57 -0.55
CA LYS A 59 15.74 -7.63 0.88
C LYS A 59 14.48 -8.47 1.13
N LEU A 60 13.44 -8.31 0.32
CA LEU A 60 12.19 -9.08 0.43
C LEU A 60 12.39 -10.54 0.10
N SER A 61 13.08 -10.86 -0.99
CA SER A 61 13.38 -12.24 -1.38
C SER A 61 14.19 -12.95 -0.27
N HIS A 62 15.14 -12.25 0.35
CA HIS A 62 15.87 -12.79 1.50
C HIS A 62 14.95 -13.07 2.69
N ILE A 63 14.07 -12.12 3.03
CA ILE A 63 13.09 -12.27 4.12
C ILE A 63 12.15 -13.45 3.87
N TYR A 64 11.66 -13.62 2.64
CA TYR A 64 10.78 -14.74 2.26
C TYR A 64 11.52 -16.09 2.32
N ASN A 65 12.76 -16.13 1.83
CA ASN A 65 13.57 -17.35 1.84
C ASN A 65 13.91 -17.82 3.28
N LEU A 66 14.04 -16.90 4.23
CA LEU A 66 14.24 -17.25 5.65
C LEU A 66 13.02 -17.93 6.29
N LYS A 67 11.85 -17.94 5.62
CA LYS A 67 10.57 -18.50 6.12
C LYS A 67 10.16 -18.00 7.52
N LYS A 68 10.76 -16.92 8.00
CA LYS A 68 10.46 -16.31 9.31
C LYS A 68 9.22 -15.43 9.25
N ILE A 69 9.00 -14.76 8.13
CA ILE A 69 7.83 -13.91 7.91
C ILE A 69 6.71 -14.74 7.30
N LYS A 70 5.58 -14.78 7.97
CA LYS A 70 4.36 -15.52 7.56
C LYS A 70 3.26 -14.58 7.09
N SER A 71 3.31 -13.31 7.46
CA SER A 71 2.30 -12.33 7.06
C SER A 71 2.90 -10.97 6.73
N ILE A 72 2.25 -10.27 5.80
CA ILE A 72 2.51 -8.86 5.50
C ILE A 72 1.28 -8.06 5.87
N ILE A 73 1.45 -7.08 6.76
CA ILE A 73 0.38 -6.21 7.22
C ILE A 73 0.46 -4.89 6.46
N PHE A 74 -0.56 -4.58 5.65
CA PHE A 74 -0.70 -3.27 5.00
C PHE A 74 -1.42 -2.33 5.96
N LEU A 75 -0.67 -1.67 6.83
CA LEU A 75 -1.20 -0.72 7.80
C LEU A 75 -1.49 0.60 7.12
N ASN A 76 -2.76 0.86 6.85
CA ASN A 76 -3.22 1.93 5.98
C ASN A 76 -3.81 3.12 6.73
N TYR A 77 -3.08 4.25 6.77
CA TYR A 77 -3.56 5.55 7.26
C TYR A 77 -4.22 6.41 6.17
N VAL A 78 -4.42 5.83 4.97
CA VAL A 78 -4.92 6.54 3.77
C VAL A 78 -6.15 5.83 3.23
N PRO A 79 -7.38 6.16 3.70
CA PRO A 79 -8.60 5.45 3.30
C PRO A 79 -8.80 5.34 1.79
N GLN A 80 -8.32 6.32 1.03
CA GLN A 80 -8.40 6.33 -0.43
C GLN A 80 -7.64 5.17 -1.09
N LEU A 81 -6.68 4.55 -0.40
CA LEU A 81 -5.92 3.41 -0.90
C LEU A 81 -6.55 2.05 -0.58
N ASN A 82 -7.69 1.99 0.11
CA ASN A 82 -8.25 0.71 0.53
C ASN A 82 -8.43 -0.27 -0.64
N TYR A 83 -9.05 0.15 -1.73
CA TYR A 83 -9.27 -0.73 -2.90
C TYR A 83 -7.98 -1.09 -3.62
N PHE A 84 -7.02 -0.16 -3.69
CA PHE A 84 -5.67 -0.43 -4.18
C PHE A 84 -4.97 -1.50 -3.34
N LEU A 85 -5.09 -1.45 -2.01
CA LEU A 85 -4.48 -2.44 -1.12
C LEU A 85 -5.18 -3.80 -1.18
N TYR A 86 -6.48 -3.87 -1.42
CA TYR A 86 -7.18 -5.13 -1.69
C TYR A 86 -6.73 -5.75 -3.02
N TRP A 87 -6.52 -4.94 -4.05
CA TRP A 87 -5.90 -5.41 -5.29
C TRP A 87 -4.48 -5.95 -5.03
N TYR A 88 -3.66 -5.23 -4.26
CA TYR A 88 -2.29 -5.66 -3.94
C TYR A 88 -2.29 -6.93 -3.06
N GLN A 89 -3.25 -7.06 -2.17
CA GLN A 89 -3.48 -8.29 -1.38
C GLN A 89 -3.72 -9.48 -2.30
N GLN A 90 -4.61 -9.37 -3.28
CA GLN A 90 -4.86 -10.41 -4.27
C GLN A 90 -3.60 -10.69 -5.10
N LEU A 91 -2.90 -9.65 -5.56
CA LEU A 91 -1.69 -9.78 -6.35
C LEU A 91 -0.64 -10.64 -5.65
N ILE A 92 -0.34 -10.37 -4.37
CA ILE A 92 0.60 -11.16 -3.57
C ILE A 92 0.08 -12.58 -3.35
N ALA A 93 -1.15 -12.73 -2.88
CA ALA A 93 -1.71 -14.03 -2.51
C ALA A 93 -1.68 -15.01 -3.68
N GLU A 94 -2.16 -14.59 -4.86
CA GLU A 94 -2.21 -15.46 -6.03
C GLU A 94 -0.86 -15.63 -6.75
N SER A 95 0.06 -14.65 -6.64
CA SER A 95 1.36 -14.74 -7.33
C SER A 95 2.37 -15.56 -6.53
N LEU A 96 2.45 -15.34 -5.21
CA LEU A 96 3.46 -15.94 -4.35
C LEU A 96 2.93 -17.14 -3.56
N GLY A 97 1.60 -17.29 -3.41
CA GLY A 97 0.94 -18.36 -2.66
C GLY A 97 0.85 -19.66 -3.43
N LYS A 98 1.98 -20.27 -3.81
CA LYS A 98 2.02 -21.51 -4.61
C LYS A 98 3.04 -22.49 -4.04
N GLN A 99 2.81 -23.80 -4.25
CA GLN A 99 3.74 -24.87 -3.87
C GLN A 99 4.17 -24.83 -2.39
N GLY A 100 3.23 -24.50 -1.49
CA GLY A 100 3.51 -24.38 -0.06
C GLY A 100 4.33 -23.16 0.34
N LYS A 101 4.53 -22.20 -0.58
CA LYS A 101 5.23 -20.94 -0.34
C LYS A 101 4.23 -19.78 -0.22
N GLY A 102 4.75 -18.61 0.13
CA GLY A 102 4.00 -17.37 0.21
C GLY A 102 3.86 -16.84 1.62
N VAL A 103 3.22 -15.69 1.72
CA VAL A 103 2.92 -14.99 2.97
C VAL A 103 1.48 -14.56 2.94
N LEU A 104 0.83 -14.45 4.10
CA LEU A 104 -0.55 -13.98 4.20
C LEU A 104 -0.57 -12.44 4.16
N PRO A 105 -1.09 -11.80 3.10
CA PRO A 105 -1.25 -10.36 3.05
C PRO A 105 -2.55 -9.95 3.76
N ILE A 106 -2.47 -8.92 4.61
CA ILE A 106 -3.60 -8.44 5.42
C ILE A 106 -3.72 -6.93 5.27
N VAL A 107 -4.87 -6.44 4.81
CA VAL A 107 -5.20 -5.01 4.82
C VAL A 107 -5.73 -4.61 6.19
N SER A 108 -5.06 -3.67 6.85
CA SER A 108 -5.35 -3.22 8.21
C SER A 108 -5.54 -1.70 8.22
N PRO A 109 -6.80 -1.21 8.22
CA PRO A 109 -7.08 0.22 8.28
C PRO A 109 -6.66 0.85 9.60
N ALA A 110 -5.80 1.88 9.54
CA ALA A 110 -5.35 2.65 10.68
C ALA A 110 -6.00 4.05 10.70
N PRO A 111 -6.29 4.62 11.87
CA PRO A 111 -5.93 4.10 13.22
C PRO A 111 -6.93 3.11 13.82
N ARG A 112 -7.98 2.70 13.12
CA ARG A 112 -9.01 1.78 13.65
C ARG A 112 -8.39 0.51 14.25
N ASP A 113 -7.51 -0.13 13.50
CA ASP A 113 -6.90 -1.40 13.87
C ASP A 113 -5.78 -1.26 14.92
N HIS A 114 -5.42 -0.04 15.32
CA HIS A 114 -4.64 0.17 16.53
C HIS A 114 -5.39 -0.32 17.79
N HIS A 115 -6.72 -0.22 17.79
CA HIS A 115 -7.54 -0.72 18.89
C HIS A 115 -7.68 -2.25 18.84
N SER A 116 -7.91 -2.81 17.66
CA SER A 116 -8.31 -4.22 17.52
C SER A 116 -7.13 -5.19 17.33
N LEU A 117 -6.06 -4.78 16.64
CA LEU A 117 -5.02 -5.72 16.16
C LEU A 117 -3.60 -5.33 16.58
N LEU A 118 -3.35 -4.09 17.00
CA LEU A 118 -2.00 -3.61 17.24
C LEU A 118 -1.25 -4.41 18.31
N GLN A 119 -1.95 -4.86 19.36
CA GLN A 119 -1.35 -5.70 20.38
C GLN A 119 -0.77 -6.99 19.78
N LEU A 120 -1.54 -7.67 18.90
CA LEU A 120 -1.07 -8.87 18.21
C LEU A 120 0.13 -8.57 17.29
N TYR A 121 0.15 -7.38 16.66
CA TYR A 121 1.25 -7.00 15.79
C TYR A 121 2.54 -6.73 16.55
N LEU A 122 2.45 -6.20 17.78
CA LEU A 122 3.60 -5.80 18.58
C LEU A 122 4.09 -6.86 19.56
N ASP A 123 3.20 -7.64 20.14
CA ASP A 123 3.50 -8.60 21.22
C ASP A 123 3.22 -10.07 20.87
N GLY A 124 2.55 -10.31 19.74
CA GLY A 124 2.35 -11.65 19.20
C GLY A 124 3.60 -12.20 18.50
N PRO A 125 3.45 -13.30 17.73
CA PRO A 125 4.57 -13.91 17.01
C PRO A 125 5.31 -12.91 16.15
N GLN A 126 6.66 -12.94 16.19
CA GLN A 126 7.52 -12.00 15.42
C GLN A 126 7.72 -12.51 13.98
N ASP A 127 6.61 -12.77 13.31
CA ASP A 127 6.52 -13.35 11.96
C ASP A 127 5.86 -12.42 10.94
N LYS A 128 5.85 -11.10 11.23
CA LYS A 128 5.14 -10.10 10.43
C LYS A 128 6.11 -9.08 9.84
N LEU A 129 5.87 -8.71 8.59
CA LEU A 129 6.42 -7.52 7.93
C LEU A 129 5.32 -6.47 7.84
N ILE A 130 5.58 -5.24 8.25
CA ILE A 130 4.57 -4.18 8.25
C ILE A 130 4.87 -3.16 7.14
N TYR A 131 3.93 -2.97 6.22
CA TYR A 131 3.95 -1.89 5.23
C TYR A 131 3.02 -0.77 5.71
N ILE A 132 3.58 0.40 5.96
CA ILE A 132 2.86 1.57 6.48
C ILE A 132 2.58 2.51 5.33
N PHE A 133 1.30 2.71 5.00
CA PHE A 133 0.86 3.67 3.99
C PHE A 133 0.38 4.94 4.67
N SER A 134 0.97 6.08 4.32
CA SER A 134 0.62 7.39 4.88
C SER A 134 0.63 8.48 3.82
N SER A 135 -0.08 9.58 4.08
CA SER A 135 -0.12 10.73 3.19
C SER A 135 0.18 12.03 3.92
N SER A 136 0.90 12.92 3.25
CA SER A 136 1.02 14.31 3.69
C SER A 136 -0.11 15.19 3.14
N SER A 137 -0.85 14.70 2.14
CA SER A 137 -2.00 15.39 1.54
C SER A 137 -3.28 14.97 2.25
N SER A 138 -3.68 15.70 3.28
CA SER A 138 -4.95 15.47 3.97
C SER A 138 -5.82 16.72 3.93
N LYS A 139 -7.15 16.51 3.94
CA LYS A 139 -8.10 17.62 4.12
C LYS A 139 -7.83 18.30 5.46
N LYS A 140 -7.79 19.62 5.47
CA LYS A 140 -7.60 20.43 6.68
C LYS A 140 -8.87 20.40 7.54
N ILE A 141 -9.09 19.30 8.25
CA ILE A 141 -10.22 19.16 9.20
C ILE A 141 -9.69 19.51 10.57
N LYS A 142 -10.19 20.61 11.14
CA LYS A 142 -9.89 21.02 12.53
C LYS A 142 -10.84 20.33 13.50
N ILE A 143 -10.30 19.87 14.62
CA ILE A 143 -11.07 19.36 15.75
C ILE A 143 -11.65 20.56 16.51
N LYS A 144 -12.98 20.65 16.56
CA LYS A 144 -13.68 21.74 17.27
C LYS A 144 -13.47 21.63 18.78
N LYS A 145 -13.56 22.77 19.48
CA LYS A 145 -13.54 22.80 20.96
C LYS A 145 -14.69 21.99 21.56
N ASN A 146 -14.45 21.40 22.70
CA ASN A 146 -15.45 20.73 23.56
C ASN A 146 -16.19 19.52 22.97
N ILE A 147 -15.72 18.92 21.85
CA ILE A 147 -16.37 17.71 21.31
C ILE A 147 -16.13 16.49 22.23
N PHE A 148 -14.97 16.39 22.87
CA PHE A 148 -14.54 15.18 23.57
C PHE A 148 -14.32 15.40 25.09
N GLY A 149 -14.73 16.53 25.64
CA GLY A 149 -14.54 16.85 27.06
C GLY A 149 -13.10 17.16 27.49
N LYS A 150 -12.86 17.29 28.80
CA LYS A 150 -11.55 17.73 29.34
C LYS A 150 -10.38 16.82 29.00
N LEU A 151 -10.63 15.52 28.87
CA LEU A 151 -9.59 14.50 28.58
C LEU A 151 -8.90 14.69 27.23
N PHE A 152 -9.58 15.26 26.25
CA PHE A 152 -9.09 15.45 24.89
C PHE A 152 -8.74 16.91 24.55
N LYS A 153 -8.59 17.75 25.56
CA LYS A 153 -8.23 19.18 25.41
C LYS A 153 -6.94 19.37 24.57
N PHE A 154 -6.01 18.42 24.63
CA PHE A 154 -4.78 18.43 23.83
C PHE A 154 -5.02 18.35 22.32
N ALA A 155 -6.17 17.79 21.88
CA ALA A 155 -6.53 17.65 20.47
C ALA A 155 -7.32 18.85 19.93
N GLU A 156 -7.84 19.72 20.80
CA GLU A 156 -8.64 20.88 20.40
C GLU A 156 -7.85 21.83 19.50
N ASN A 157 -8.52 22.36 18.48
CA ASN A 157 -7.97 23.25 17.44
C ASN A 157 -6.84 22.65 16.60
N ARG A 158 -6.42 21.41 16.85
CA ARG A 158 -5.46 20.71 15.99
C ARG A 158 -6.13 20.18 14.72
N GLN A 159 -5.32 19.96 13.70
CA GLN A 159 -5.79 19.26 12.52
C GLN A 159 -5.87 17.76 12.80
N LEU A 160 -6.92 17.10 12.30
CA LEU A 160 -7.07 15.64 12.43
C LEU A 160 -5.86 14.90 11.85
N SER A 161 -5.28 15.42 10.77
CA SER A 161 -4.05 14.89 10.18
C SER A 161 -2.85 14.91 11.10
N GLU A 162 -2.73 15.92 11.98
CA GLU A 162 -1.63 16.01 12.97
C GLU A 162 -1.76 14.89 14.02
N VAL A 163 -2.99 14.60 14.44
CA VAL A 163 -3.26 13.50 15.38
C VAL A 163 -2.90 12.15 14.77
N ILE A 164 -3.36 11.89 13.54
CA ILE A 164 -3.06 10.66 12.81
C ILE A 164 -1.55 10.50 12.60
N GLU A 165 -0.87 11.56 12.18
CA GLU A 165 0.59 11.55 11.98
C GLU A 165 1.35 11.29 13.29
N SER A 166 0.87 11.85 14.41
CA SER A 166 1.46 11.61 15.73
C SER A 166 1.31 10.15 16.17
N GLN A 167 0.15 9.54 15.93
CA GLN A 167 -0.09 8.12 16.19
C GLN A 167 0.83 7.24 15.33
N LYS A 168 0.96 7.54 14.04
CA LYS A 168 1.89 6.84 13.14
C LYS A 168 3.34 6.97 13.62
N LYS A 169 3.79 8.18 13.98
CA LYS A 169 5.15 8.40 14.50
C LYS A 169 5.42 7.62 15.79
N ALA A 170 4.45 7.56 16.68
CA ALA A 170 4.54 6.76 17.91
C ALA A 170 4.71 5.27 17.56
N LEU A 171 3.88 4.75 16.66
CA LEU A 171 3.98 3.37 16.18
C LEU A 171 5.36 3.07 15.59
N VAL A 172 5.86 3.91 14.69
CA VAL A 172 7.17 3.72 14.06
C VAL A 172 8.30 3.66 15.11
N LYS A 173 8.23 4.49 16.16
CA LYS A 173 9.18 4.42 17.28
C LYS A 173 9.11 3.07 18.01
N VAL A 174 7.92 2.54 18.24
CA VAL A 174 7.72 1.24 18.89
C VAL A 174 8.23 0.10 18.01
N LEU A 175 7.93 0.11 16.71
CA LEU A 175 8.41 -0.90 15.76
C LEU A 175 9.95 -0.95 15.74
N LYS A 176 10.61 0.22 15.70
CA LYS A 176 12.07 0.33 15.79
C LYS A 176 12.61 -0.25 17.09
N LYS A 177 12.02 0.13 18.23
CA LYS A 177 12.41 -0.37 19.56
C LYS A 177 12.28 -1.89 19.67
N LYS A 178 11.19 -2.45 19.13
CA LYS A 178 10.91 -3.89 19.14
C LYS A 178 11.61 -4.66 18.00
N LYS A 179 12.35 -3.99 17.12
CA LYS A 179 13.02 -4.57 15.95
C LYS A 179 12.08 -5.31 14.99
N ILE A 180 10.83 -4.88 14.93
CA ILE A 180 9.84 -5.43 13.99
C ILE A 180 10.13 -4.85 12.62
N PRO A 181 10.28 -5.67 11.56
CA PRO A 181 10.58 -5.18 10.23
C PRO A 181 9.39 -4.40 9.65
N PHE A 182 9.65 -3.21 9.12
CA PHE A 182 8.64 -2.40 8.48
C PHE A 182 9.19 -1.58 7.31
N LYS A 183 8.30 -1.15 6.43
CA LYS A 183 8.59 -0.25 5.31
C LYS A 183 7.52 0.85 5.27
N GLU A 184 7.94 2.09 5.04
CA GLU A 184 7.03 3.23 4.93
C GLU A 184 6.86 3.64 3.47
N PHE A 185 5.60 3.84 3.05
CA PHE A 185 5.19 4.42 1.79
C PHE A 185 4.46 5.74 2.06
N LYS A 186 5.07 6.84 1.67
CA LYS A 186 4.50 8.18 1.87
C LYS A 186 3.99 8.73 0.55
N ILE A 187 2.69 8.93 0.45
CA ILE A 187 2.00 9.44 -0.72
C ILE A 187 1.79 10.95 -0.54
N ASN A 188 2.39 11.74 -1.42
CA ASN A 188 2.33 13.20 -1.31
C ASN A 188 1.16 13.81 -2.09
N LYS A 189 0.70 13.13 -3.13
CA LYS A 189 -0.42 13.57 -3.99
C LYS A 189 -1.28 12.38 -4.37
N PHE A 190 -2.58 12.63 -4.61
CA PHE A 190 -3.51 11.65 -5.16
C PHE A 190 -3.88 12.10 -6.57
N ASN A 191 -3.24 11.53 -7.56
CA ASN A 191 -3.54 11.71 -8.97
C ASN A 191 -3.21 10.41 -9.72
N GLU A 192 -3.54 10.35 -11.00
CA GLU A 192 -3.36 9.19 -11.86
C GLU A 192 -1.89 8.79 -12.00
N GLU A 193 -0.98 9.76 -12.05
CA GLU A 193 0.46 9.50 -12.17
C GLU A 193 0.99 8.75 -10.95
N VAL A 194 0.71 9.23 -9.72
CA VAL A 194 1.15 8.59 -8.48
C VAL A 194 0.47 7.24 -8.28
N LEU A 195 -0.81 7.11 -8.64
CA LEU A 195 -1.49 5.82 -8.57
C LEU A 195 -0.90 4.83 -9.59
N GLY A 196 -0.57 5.29 -10.79
CA GLY A 196 0.15 4.50 -11.79
C GLY A 196 1.55 4.06 -11.32
N GLU A 197 2.28 4.94 -10.60
CA GLU A 197 3.54 4.58 -9.94
C GLU A 197 3.36 3.46 -8.92
N LEU A 198 2.35 3.55 -8.06
CA LEU A 198 2.06 2.52 -7.07
C LEU A 198 1.72 1.19 -7.73
N PHE A 199 0.84 1.17 -8.75
CA PHE A 199 0.52 -0.04 -9.49
C PHE A 199 1.78 -0.65 -10.12
N SER A 200 2.59 0.15 -10.80
CA SER A 200 3.81 -0.29 -11.46
C SER A 200 4.83 -0.84 -10.46
N TYR A 201 5.06 -0.14 -9.35
CA TYR A 201 5.97 -0.54 -8.31
C TYR A 201 5.59 -1.92 -7.74
N PHE A 202 4.35 -2.09 -7.31
CA PHE A 202 3.92 -3.31 -6.63
C PHE A 202 3.74 -4.51 -7.58
N MET A 203 3.40 -4.25 -8.85
CA MET A 203 3.44 -5.29 -9.88
C MET A 203 4.86 -5.81 -10.10
N LEU A 204 5.84 -4.91 -10.23
CA LEU A 204 7.25 -5.26 -10.41
C LEU A 204 7.83 -5.91 -9.15
N GLU A 205 7.55 -5.38 -7.97
CA GLU A 205 7.98 -5.96 -6.70
C GLU A 205 7.49 -7.41 -6.60
N THR A 206 6.20 -7.66 -6.86
CA THR A 206 5.62 -9.00 -6.75
C THR A 206 6.16 -9.95 -7.83
N ALA A 207 6.27 -9.50 -9.07
CA ALA A 207 6.75 -10.33 -10.17
C ALA A 207 8.24 -10.73 -10.04
N LEU A 208 9.06 -9.87 -9.43
CA LEU A 208 10.50 -10.10 -9.29
C LEU A 208 10.89 -10.79 -7.97
N VAL A 209 9.97 -10.85 -7.01
CA VAL A 209 10.16 -11.62 -5.75
C VAL A 209 9.75 -13.08 -5.92
N GLY A 210 8.76 -13.38 -6.78
CA GLY A 210 8.28 -14.75 -7.08
C GLY A 210 9.13 -15.49 -8.02
#